data_45ff73a0e278bfdcdc645e9dfe41c122
#
_entry.id   45ff73a0e278bfdcdc645e9dfe41c122
#
_cell.length_a   1.000
_cell.length_b   1.000
_cell.length_c   1.000
_cell.angle_alpha   90.00
_cell.angle_beta   90.00
_cell.angle_gamma   90.00
#
_symmetry.space_group_name_H-M   'P 1'
#
loop_
_entity.id
_entity.type
_entity.pdbx_description
1 polymer ?
#
loop_
_entity_poly.entity_id
_entity_poly.type
_entity_poly.pdbx_seq_one_letter_code
_entity_poly.pdbx_strand_id
1 'polypeptide(L)'
;MRDCCNEFSRSAILRKAVAEAGSGLPAIEPGMPLPAGTGLDRRSFLARSVGLALAVYGAGALAPAFLDEGIAQALAAGGPDTVLVSIFMDGGADSLSLLFPHGDPQYRRLRPKLALPDSGLVFSEDARLRWHPAAASLQTLHAEGKLSVLPAVGYTNADQSHFTSRHYWEVGATDPRLRTGWLGRYLDHVGTPDNPLQGVSLDGDLSPSLATAKVPVAALSGAADYSFWAPGVWGQVESRMLEAIGALGAHRGSDPALAGARAVTYQSHRLRQQLEPFDDNFGSPVAYPTSEDGFPKQLAGLAAMLGAGLPMHCIALSAYGMYDTHSDQPDRLAEGLKLTSDTLLSFQRDLEARGLANRVLTLVWSEFGRRAEENGSDGTDHGAAGIGFLMGSRVRGTMIGEFPGLTGGLDEDGNLKATVDYRSVYCSVLEQWLGTDAAAIVPRAASFGRVPILR
;
A
#
# COMPACT_ATOMS: atom_id res chain seq x y z
N MET A 1 -13.81 8.88 -25.32
CA MET A 1 -12.62 8.56 -24.46
C MET A 1 -12.80 9.05 -23.03
N ARG A 2 -14.05 9.34 -22.58
CA ARG A 2 -14.34 9.95 -21.28
C ARG A 2 -14.68 8.99 -20.14
N ASP A 3 -14.86 7.69 -20.43
CA ASP A 3 -15.41 6.74 -19.46
C ASP A 3 -14.43 5.63 -19.04
N CYS A 4 -13.21 5.61 -19.58
CA CYS A 4 -12.30 4.48 -19.30
C CYS A 4 -11.65 4.51 -17.91
N CYS A 5 -11.58 5.66 -17.23
CA CYS A 5 -10.98 5.72 -15.90
C CYS A 5 -11.99 5.57 -14.75
N ASN A 6 -13.27 5.91 -14.96
CA ASN A 6 -14.28 5.89 -13.89
C ASN A 6 -14.91 4.52 -13.59
N GLU A 7 -14.81 3.54 -14.48
CA GLU A 7 -15.43 2.21 -14.30
C GLU A 7 -14.44 1.10 -13.90
N PHE A 8 -13.15 1.39 -13.92
CA PHE A 8 -12.14 0.37 -13.75
C PHE A 8 -11.16 0.69 -12.62
N SER A 9 -11.63 0.61 -11.39
CA SER A 9 -10.68 0.37 -10.31
C SER A 9 -10.06 -1.03 -10.51
N ARG A 10 -8.76 -1.20 -10.23
CA ARG A 10 -8.08 -2.50 -10.32
C ARG A 10 -8.82 -3.59 -9.51
N SER A 11 -9.42 -3.23 -8.38
CA SER A 11 -10.24 -4.11 -7.56
C SER A 11 -11.53 -4.55 -8.29
N ALA A 12 -12.14 -3.72 -9.11
CA ALA A 12 -13.29 -4.11 -9.93
C ALA A 12 -12.88 -5.09 -11.05
N ILE A 13 -11.71 -4.86 -11.65
CA ILE A 13 -11.14 -5.79 -12.65
C ILE A 13 -10.79 -7.12 -12.01
N LEU A 14 -10.16 -7.11 -10.84
CA LEU A 14 -9.82 -8.33 -10.10
C LEU A 14 -11.08 -9.09 -9.67
N ARG A 15 -12.12 -8.40 -9.17
CA ARG A 15 -13.42 -9.02 -8.85
C ARG A 15 -14.10 -9.59 -10.08
N LYS A 16 -14.10 -8.86 -11.19
CA LYS A 16 -14.65 -9.36 -12.46
C LYS A 16 -13.86 -10.55 -13.01
N ALA A 17 -12.53 -10.48 -12.94
CA ALA A 17 -11.65 -11.57 -13.33
C ALA A 17 -11.81 -12.82 -12.45
N VAL A 18 -12.02 -12.64 -11.15
CA VAL A 18 -12.33 -13.73 -10.21
C VAL A 18 -13.71 -14.33 -10.51
N ALA A 19 -14.71 -13.50 -10.81
CA ALA A 19 -16.05 -13.95 -11.17
C ALA A 19 -16.10 -14.68 -12.53
N GLU A 20 -15.23 -14.32 -13.46
CA GLU A 20 -15.07 -14.94 -14.78
C GLU A 20 -13.94 -16.00 -14.83
N ALA A 21 -13.46 -16.43 -13.66
CA ALA A 21 -12.37 -17.40 -13.55
C ALA A 21 -12.70 -18.70 -14.27
N GLY A 22 -12.00 -18.94 -15.34
CA GLY A 22 -12.22 -20.04 -16.32
C GLY A 22 -12.13 -19.55 -17.77
N SER A 23 -12.39 -18.27 -18.03
CA SER A 23 -12.32 -17.67 -19.38
C SER A 23 -11.03 -16.88 -19.64
N GLY A 24 -10.11 -16.79 -18.65
CA GLY A 24 -8.94 -15.91 -18.68
C GLY A 24 -9.28 -14.49 -18.23
N LEU A 25 -8.27 -13.75 -17.81
CA LEU A 25 -8.43 -12.32 -17.51
C LEU A 25 -8.69 -11.59 -18.82
N PRO A 26 -9.78 -10.79 -18.95
CA PRO A 26 -9.96 -9.97 -20.11
C PRO A 26 -8.77 -9.02 -20.25
N ALA A 27 -8.12 -9.03 -21.39
CA ALA A 27 -7.17 -7.98 -21.75
C ALA A 27 -7.97 -6.70 -21.97
N ILE A 28 -7.91 -5.77 -21.03
CA ILE A 28 -8.63 -4.49 -21.12
C ILE A 28 -7.94 -3.57 -22.12
N GLU A 29 -6.61 -3.65 -22.15
CA GLU A 29 -5.78 -2.96 -23.14
C GLU A 29 -4.79 -3.96 -23.77
N PRO A 30 -4.55 -3.92 -25.09
CA PRO A 30 -3.55 -4.75 -25.72
C PRO A 30 -2.16 -4.49 -25.11
N GLY A 31 -1.51 -5.54 -24.59
CA GLY A 31 -0.19 -5.43 -23.99
C GLY A 31 -0.17 -5.13 -22.48
N MET A 32 -1.32 -4.95 -21.85
CA MET A 32 -1.41 -4.73 -20.41
C MET A 32 -0.78 -5.87 -19.61
N PRO A 33 0.09 -5.60 -18.63
CA PRO A 33 0.67 -6.64 -17.80
C PRO A 33 -0.42 -7.25 -16.90
N LEU A 34 -0.34 -8.56 -16.67
CA LEU A 34 -1.17 -9.20 -15.66
C LEU A 34 -0.72 -8.72 -14.27
N PRO A 35 -1.63 -8.31 -13.39
CA PRO A 35 -1.28 -7.88 -12.04
C PRO A 35 -0.47 -8.94 -11.28
N ALA A 36 0.51 -8.50 -10.49
CA ALA A 36 1.25 -9.38 -9.59
C ALA A 36 0.26 -10.11 -8.65
N GLY A 37 0.56 -11.34 -8.30
CA GLY A 37 -0.31 -12.16 -7.44
C GLY A 37 -1.54 -12.78 -8.11
N THR A 38 -1.88 -12.44 -9.35
CA THR A 38 -3.06 -12.99 -10.06
C THR A 38 -2.76 -14.25 -10.90
N GLY A 39 -1.52 -14.70 -10.93
CA GLY A 39 -1.10 -15.91 -11.65
C GLY A 39 -1.58 -17.21 -10.99
N LEU A 40 -2.90 -17.34 -10.80
CA LEU A 40 -3.53 -18.57 -10.33
C LEU A 40 -3.61 -19.59 -11.47
N ASP A 41 -2.96 -20.73 -11.31
CA ASP A 41 -3.27 -21.87 -12.14
C ASP A 41 -4.65 -22.47 -11.76
N ARG A 42 -5.22 -23.32 -12.62
CA ARG A 42 -6.53 -23.95 -12.38
C ARG A 42 -6.56 -24.77 -11.09
N ARG A 43 -5.45 -25.34 -10.66
CA ARG A 43 -5.33 -26.12 -9.44
C ARG A 43 -5.41 -25.24 -8.20
N SER A 44 -4.71 -24.13 -8.20
CA SER A 44 -4.76 -23.11 -7.15
C SER A 44 -6.16 -22.47 -7.05
N PHE A 45 -6.83 -22.28 -8.20
CA PHE A 45 -8.21 -21.80 -8.22
C PHE A 45 -9.20 -22.80 -7.60
N LEU A 46 -9.13 -24.08 -7.96
CA LEU A 46 -10.01 -25.10 -7.39
C LEU A 46 -9.78 -25.32 -5.90
N ALA A 47 -8.54 -25.22 -5.43
CA ALA A 47 -8.24 -25.25 -4.00
C ALA A 47 -8.80 -24.04 -3.23
N ARG A 48 -9.03 -22.92 -3.91
CA ARG A 48 -9.60 -21.67 -3.35
C ARG A 48 -11.13 -21.57 -3.50
N SER A 49 -11.74 -22.28 -4.44
CA SER A 49 -13.18 -22.20 -4.72
C SER A 49 -14.06 -23.07 -3.81
N VAL A 50 -13.49 -23.84 -2.89
CA VAL A 50 -14.25 -24.61 -1.91
C VAL A 50 -14.61 -23.74 -0.71
N GLY A 51 -15.33 -22.65 -0.94
CA GLY A 51 -16.11 -21.91 0.07
C GLY A 51 -15.35 -21.20 1.20
N LEU A 52 -14.03 -21.32 1.25
CA LEU A 52 -13.15 -20.62 2.16
C LEU A 52 -12.40 -19.57 1.33
N ALA A 53 -12.85 -18.33 1.36
CA ALA A 53 -12.09 -17.22 0.86
C ALA A 53 -10.82 -17.12 1.72
N LEU A 54 -9.73 -17.72 1.22
CA LEU A 54 -8.49 -17.81 1.95
C LEU A 54 -7.82 -16.45 1.95
N ALA A 55 -7.93 -15.76 3.05
CA ALA A 55 -7.17 -14.56 3.34
C ALA A 55 -5.66 -14.82 3.54
N VAL A 56 -5.18 -16.04 3.31
CA VAL A 56 -3.77 -16.41 3.42
C VAL A 56 -3.24 -16.90 2.06
N TYR A 57 -2.22 -16.24 1.56
CA TYR A 57 -1.59 -16.48 0.28
C TYR A 57 -0.18 -17.07 0.46
N GLY A 58 0.28 -17.90 -0.46
CA GLY A 58 1.64 -18.46 -0.42
C GLY A 58 1.78 -19.78 0.36
N ALA A 59 0.71 -20.28 0.98
CA ALA A 59 0.76 -21.42 1.91
C ALA A 59 0.89 -22.82 1.26
N GLY A 60 1.27 -22.92 0.00
CA GLY A 60 1.27 -24.20 -0.75
C GLY A 60 2.25 -25.28 -0.26
N ALA A 61 3.13 -25.02 0.69
CA ALA A 61 4.19 -25.93 1.12
C ALA A 61 4.24 -26.21 2.63
N LEU A 62 3.24 -25.80 3.43
CA LEU A 62 3.40 -25.75 4.88
C LEU A 62 2.78 -26.93 5.64
N ALA A 63 3.49 -27.39 6.67
CA ALA A 63 3.02 -28.38 7.60
C ALA A 63 2.34 -27.71 8.82
N PRO A 64 1.12 -28.16 9.24
CA PRO A 64 0.34 -27.51 10.30
C PRO A 64 1.00 -27.40 11.68
N ALA A 65 2.02 -28.22 11.95
CA ALA A 65 2.59 -28.34 13.29
C ALA A 65 3.54 -27.19 13.69
N PHE A 66 3.97 -26.36 12.74
CA PHE A 66 4.98 -25.33 13.01
C PHE A 66 4.40 -23.94 13.28
N LEU A 67 3.11 -23.73 13.03
CA LEU A 67 2.50 -22.42 13.16
C LEU A 67 2.33 -21.94 14.60
N ASP A 68 1.89 -22.82 15.49
CA ASP A 68 1.73 -22.46 16.90
C ASP A 68 3.09 -22.12 17.55
N GLU A 69 4.13 -22.87 17.19
CA GLU A 69 5.49 -22.63 17.69
C GLU A 69 6.09 -21.39 17.02
N GLY A 70 5.91 -21.20 15.70
CA GLY A 70 6.48 -20.07 14.96
C GLY A 70 5.88 -18.74 15.37
N ILE A 71 4.55 -18.63 15.46
CA ILE A 71 3.89 -17.41 15.94
C ILE A 71 4.19 -17.19 17.44
N ALA A 72 4.14 -18.23 18.26
CA ALA A 72 4.50 -18.14 19.68
C ALA A 72 5.98 -17.74 19.86
N GLN A 73 6.88 -18.25 19.05
CA GLN A 73 8.29 -17.85 19.04
C GLN A 73 8.47 -16.41 18.53
N ALA A 74 7.76 -16.00 17.48
CA ALA A 74 7.78 -14.64 16.96
C ALA A 74 7.22 -13.63 17.98
N LEU A 75 6.13 -13.98 18.67
CA LEU A 75 5.58 -13.20 19.79
C LEU A 75 6.54 -13.17 21.00
N ALA A 76 7.17 -14.31 21.33
CA ALA A 76 8.13 -14.39 22.42
C ALA A 76 9.46 -13.66 22.10
N ALA A 77 9.85 -13.59 20.84
CA ALA A 77 10.97 -12.80 20.35
C ALA A 77 10.68 -11.29 20.29
N GLY A 78 9.45 -10.86 20.54
CA GLY A 78 9.09 -9.45 20.62
C GLY A 78 8.75 -8.81 19.28
N GLY A 79 8.37 -9.55 18.26
CA GLY A 79 8.05 -9.04 16.92
C GLY A 79 9.25 -8.39 16.19
N PRO A 80 9.11 -8.00 14.94
CA PRO A 80 10.20 -7.41 14.16
C PRO A 80 10.61 -6.04 14.73
N ASP A 81 11.92 -5.76 14.72
CA ASP A 81 12.44 -4.47 15.17
C ASP A 81 11.99 -3.31 14.27
N THR A 82 11.69 -3.59 13.00
CA THR A 82 11.25 -2.61 12.01
C THR A 82 10.04 -3.10 11.23
N VAL A 83 9.11 -2.18 10.97
CA VAL A 83 7.89 -2.40 10.20
C VAL A 83 7.82 -1.36 9.08
N LEU A 84 7.43 -1.79 7.88
CA LEU A 84 7.14 -0.91 6.76
C LEU A 84 5.65 -0.92 6.44
N VAL A 85 5.04 0.25 6.46
CA VAL A 85 3.66 0.47 6.00
C VAL A 85 3.69 1.16 4.64
N SER A 86 3.16 0.52 3.62
CA SER A 86 3.07 1.04 2.25
C SER A 86 1.64 1.50 1.98
N ILE A 87 1.45 2.79 1.77
CA ILE A 87 0.14 3.42 1.54
C ILE A 87 0.08 3.93 0.10
N PHE A 88 -0.89 3.46 -0.65
CA PHE A 88 -1.08 3.81 -2.04
C PHE A 88 -2.18 4.87 -2.20
N MET A 89 -1.84 6.01 -2.81
CA MET A 89 -2.79 7.04 -3.26
C MET A 89 -3.21 6.72 -4.69
N ASP A 90 -4.32 6.01 -4.84
CA ASP A 90 -4.79 5.49 -6.13
C ASP A 90 -5.25 6.60 -7.06
N GLY A 91 -4.67 6.66 -8.26
CA GLY A 91 -5.14 7.54 -9.33
C GLY A 91 -4.18 8.63 -9.77
N GLY A 92 -2.89 8.60 -9.41
CA GLY A 92 -1.93 9.61 -9.86
C GLY A 92 -2.08 10.94 -9.11
N ALA A 93 -1.62 10.98 -7.86
CA ALA A 93 -1.74 12.17 -7.01
C ALA A 93 -1.04 13.40 -7.61
N ASP A 94 -1.79 14.51 -7.71
CA ASP A 94 -1.31 15.75 -8.33
C ASP A 94 -0.32 16.51 -7.45
N SER A 95 0.97 16.33 -7.72
CA SER A 95 2.04 16.99 -6.98
C SER A 95 1.97 18.52 -7.02
N LEU A 96 1.54 19.10 -8.15
CA LEU A 96 1.42 20.56 -8.30
C LEU A 96 0.22 21.17 -7.59
N SER A 97 -0.70 20.35 -7.09
CA SER A 97 -1.78 20.80 -6.19
C SER A 97 -1.45 20.48 -4.72
N LEU A 98 -0.82 19.33 -4.41
CA LEU A 98 -0.46 19.00 -3.03
C LEU A 98 0.65 19.92 -2.48
N LEU A 99 1.66 20.17 -3.29
CA LEU A 99 2.80 21.06 -2.99
C LEU A 99 2.99 22.00 -4.16
N PHE A 100 2.25 23.08 -4.20
CA PHE A 100 2.13 23.92 -5.38
C PHE A 100 3.20 25.01 -5.47
N PRO A 101 3.66 25.35 -6.71
CA PRO A 101 4.70 26.34 -6.94
C PRO A 101 4.14 27.76 -6.88
N HIS A 102 3.94 28.25 -5.65
CA HIS A 102 3.43 29.57 -5.35
C HIS A 102 4.27 30.67 -6.04
N GLY A 103 3.59 31.58 -6.69
CA GLY A 103 4.24 32.73 -7.33
C GLY A 103 4.94 32.42 -8.67
N ASP A 104 4.97 31.16 -9.13
CA ASP A 104 5.48 30.82 -10.46
C ASP A 104 4.49 31.28 -11.55
N PRO A 105 4.88 32.20 -12.47
CA PRO A 105 4.00 32.65 -13.54
C PRO A 105 3.54 31.52 -14.46
N GLN A 106 4.36 30.47 -14.64
CA GLN A 106 4.02 29.31 -15.45
C GLN A 106 2.91 28.48 -14.80
N TYR A 107 2.91 28.37 -13.46
CA TYR A 107 1.86 27.67 -12.74
C TYR A 107 0.47 28.25 -13.04
N ARG A 108 0.34 29.57 -12.93
CA ARG A 108 -0.95 30.26 -13.24
C ARG A 108 -1.31 30.22 -14.73
N ARG A 109 -0.32 30.18 -15.61
CA ARG A 109 -0.55 30.07 -17.06
C ARG A 109 -1.05 28.67 -17.43
N LEU A 110 -0.47 27.63 -16.85
CA LEU A 110 -0.82 26.23 -17.11
C LEU A 110 -2.10 25.82 -16.38
N ARG A 111 -2.41 26.48 -15.28
CA ARG A 111 -3.58 26.18 -14.43
C ARG A 111 -4.40 27.43 -14.10
N PRO A 112 -4.98 28.10 -15.13
CA PRO A 112 -5.72 29.34 -14.92
C PRO A 112 -6.91 29.21 -13.96
N LYS A 113 -7.51 28.00 -13.80
CA LYS A 113 -8.60 27.71 -12.87
C LYS A 113 -8.14 26.95 -11.64
N LEU A 114 -7.24 25.96 -11.79
CA LEU A 114 -6.79 25.09 -10.72
C LEU A 114 -5.67 25.68 -9.87
N ALA A 115 -4.98 26.75 -10.35
CA ALA A 115 -3.92 27.36 -9.56
C ALA A 115 -4.46 27.89 -8.22
N LEU A 116 -3.91 27.34 -7.13
CA LEU A 116 -4.28 27.76 -5.79
C LEU A 116 -3.89 29.21 -5.52
N PRO A 117 -4.68 29.95 -4.74
CA PRO A 117 -4.34 31.31 -4.33
C PRO A 117 -3.11 31.30 -3.40
N ASP A 118 -2.54 32.48 -3.17
CA ASP A 118 -1.32 32.66 -2.36
C ASP A 118 -1.50 32.35 -0.86
N SER A 119 -2.58 31.69 -0.48
CA SER A 119 -2.97 31.35 0.89
C SER A 119 -2.47 29.97 1.37
N GLY A 120 -1.64 29.28 0.60
CA GLY A 120 -1.08 27.98 1.00
C GLY A 120 -0.16 28.04 2.21
N LEU A 121 0.02 26.90 2.87
CA LEU A 121 0.89 26.79 4.04
C LEU A 121 2.37 26.78 3.61
N VAL A 122 3.24 27.38 4.42
CA VAL A 122 4.66 27.50 4.10
C VAL A 122 5.35 26.14 4.00
N PHE A 123 6.13 25.95 2.92
CA PHE A 123 7.11 24.87 2.81
C PHE A 123 8.51 25.46 3.07
N SER A 124 9.12 25.08 4.18
CA SER A 124 10.31 25.77 4.71
C SER A 124 11.59 25.54 3.91
N GLU A 125 11.68 24.44 3.14
CA GLU A 125 12.91 24.04 2.45
C GLU A 125 13.02 24.60 1.02
N ASP A 126 11.88 24.95 0.41
CA ASP A 126 11.85 25.60 -0.90
C ASP A 126 10.80 26.72 -0.89
N ALA A 127 11.27 27.97 -0.90
CA ALA A 127 10.41 29.14 -0.86
C ALA A 127 9.45 29.25 -2.07
N ARG A 128 9.75 28.52 -3.16
CA ARG A 128 8.86 28.46 -4.33
C ARG A 128 7.57 27.68 -4.06
N LEU A 129 7.56 26.81 -3.06
CA LEU A 129 6.51 25.83 -2.80
C LEU A 129 5.63 26.21 -1.62
N ARG A 130 4.37 25.80 -1.70
CA ARG A 130 3.39 25.89 -0.61
C ARG A 130 2.61 24.60 -0.51
N TRP A 131 2.31 24.18 0.72
CA TRP A 131 1.38 23.08 0.95
C TRP A 131 -0.04 23.48 0.61
N HIS A 132 -0.79 22.56 0.04
CA HIS A 132 -2.25 22.69 -0.07
C HIS A 132 -2.87 22.87 1.32
N PRO A 133 -3.88 23.77 1.50
CA PRO A 133 -4.50 23.98 2.81
C PRO A 133 -5.05 22.69 3.46
N ALA A 134 -5.58 21.77 2.66
CA ALA A 134 -6.05 20.46 3.13
C ALA A 134 -4.93 19.52 3.62
N ALA A 135 -3.67 19.82 3.32
CA ALA A 135 -2.48 19.06 3.77
C ALA A 135 -1.88 19.59 5.08
N ALA A 136 -2.63 20.34 5.88
CA ALA A 136 -2.12 20.96 7.12
C ALA A 136 -1.49 19.96 8.09
N SER A 137 -2.04 18.75 8.19
CA SER A 137 -1.51 17.68 9.05
C SER A 137 -0.19 17.11 8.51
N LEU A 138 -0.02 16.99 7.17
CA LEU A 138 1.27 16.63 6.56
C LEU A 138 2.31 17.74 6.78
N GLN A 139 1.91 19.01 6.64
CA GLN A 139 2.78 20.15 6.94
C GLN A 139 3.23 20.14 8.40
N THR A 140 2.33 19.79 9.34
CA THR A 140 2.67 19.64 10.77
C THR A 140 3.71 18.55 10.97
N LEU A 141 3.53 17.36 10.39
CA LEU A 141 4.49 16.26 10.46
C LEU A 141 5.85 16.64 9.86
N HIS A 142 5.83 17.38 8.74
CA HIS A 142 7.06 17.86 8.10
C HIS A 142 7.80 18.88 8.98
N ALA A 143 7.10 19.85 9.55
CA ALA A 143 7.67 20.85 10.48
C ALA A 143 8.27 20.21 11.73
N GLU A 144 7.73 19.07 12.18
CA GLU A 144 8.28 18.28 13.28
C GLU A 144 9.46 17.37 12.86
N GLY A 145 9.81 17.36 11.57
CA GLY A 145 10.84 16.48 11.02
C GLY A 145 10.43 15.02 10.98
N LYS A 146 9.14 14.70 10.95
CA LYS A 146 8.58 13.33 10.91
C LYS A 146 8.04 12.95 9.53
N LEU A 147 8.17 13.83 8.55
CA LEU A 147 7.77 13.60 7.16
C LEU A 147 8.86 14.09 6.23
N SER A 148 9.39 13.21 5.40
CA SER A 148 10.20 13.57 4.23
C SER A 148 9.32 13.62 3.00
N VAL A 149 9.56 14.59 2.12
CA VAL A 149 8.77 14.85 0.91
C VAL A 149 9.60 14.57 -0.32
N LEU A 150 9.06 13.82 -1.26
CA LEU A 150 9.61 13.59 -2.59
C LEU A 150 8.73 14.35 -3.60
N PRO A 151 9.11 15.58 -3.99
CA PRO A 151 8.21 16.46 -4.75
C PRO A 151 8.03 16.04 -6.20
N ALA A 152 8.96 15.24 -6.73
CA ALA A 152 8.93 14.75 -8.11
C ALA A 152 9.57 13.34 -8.18
N VAL A 153 8.84 12.35 -7.72
CA VAL A 153 9.24 10.94 -7.75
C VAL A 153 8.56 10.21 -8.93
N GLY A 154 9.30 9.36 -9.62
CA GLY A 154 8.80 8.64 -10.79
C GLY A 154 9.85 7.74 -11.40
N TYR A 155 9.83 7.58 -12.71
CA TYR A 155 10.85 6.84 -13.46
C TYR A 155 10.93 7.34 -14.90
N THR A 156 12.05 7.05 -15.55
CA THR A 156 12.30 7.45 -16.96
C THR A 156 11.33 6.71 -17.89
N ASN A 157 10.76 7.44 -18.86
CA ASN A 157 9.73 6.95 -19.78
C ASN A 157 8.53 6.37 -19.02
N ALA A 158 7.95 7.20 -18.14
CA ALA A 158 6.80 6.82 -17.32
C ALA A 158 5.62 6.39 -18.20
N ASP A 159 5.08 5.21 -17.91
CA ASP A 159 3.82 4.76 -18.47
C ASP A 159 2.68 5.45 -17.73
N GLN A 160 1.76 6.05 -18.47
CA GLN A 160 0.63 6.82 -17.92
C GLN A 160 -0.65 5.98 -17.79
N SER A 161 -0.55 4.66 -17.93
CA SER A 161 -1.64 3.73 -17.64
C SER A 161 -1.62 3.37 -16.14
N HIS A 162 -2.74 3.53 -15.46
CA HIS A 162 -2.90 3.08 -14.07
C HIS A 162 -2.49 1.62 -13.89
N PHE A 163 -2.80 0.76 -14.86
CA PHE A 163 -2.49 -0.67 -14.78
C PHE A 163 -1.00 -0.94 -14.88
N THR A 164 -0.34 -0.37 -15.87
CA THR A 164 1.07 -0.63 -16.15
C THR A 164 1.95 0.04 -15.12
N SER A 165 1.73 1.33 -14.86
CA SER A 165 2.57 2.09 -13.94
C SER A 165 2.43 1.60 -12.50
N ARG A 166 1.20 1.37 -12.02
CA ARG A 166 0.95 0.77 -10.71
C ARG A 166 1.65 -0.59 -10.57
N HIS A 167 1.53 -1.45 -11.60
CA HIS A 167 2.25 -2.73 -11.59
C HIS A 167 3.76 -2.53 -11.43
N TYR A 168 4.37 -1.58 -12.15
CA TYR A 168 5.81 -1.33 -12.04
C TYR A 168 6.23 -0.88 -10.63
N TRP A 169 5.45 -0.03 -9.99
CA TRP A 169 5.69 0.36 -8.61
C TRP A 169 5.51 -0.82 -7.65
N GLU A 170 4.47 -1.60 -7.80
CA GLU A 170 4.19 -2.76 -6.95
C GLU A 170 5.25 -3.85 -7.05
N VAL A 171 5.80 -4.07 -8.25
CA VAL A 171 6.87 -5.06 -8.42
C VAL A 171 8.27 -4.48 -8.28
N GLY A 172 8.43 -3.16 -8.12
CA GLY A 172 9.74 -2.52 -7.98
C GLY A 172 10.62 -2.64 -9.23
N ALA A 173 10.02 -2.76 -10.41
CA ALA A 173 10.72 -2.91 -11.69
C ALA A 173 9.79 -2.56 -12.87
N THR A 174 10.35 -2.05 -13.96
CA THR A 174 9.63 -1.82 -15.21
C THR A 174 9.58 -3.10 -16.08
N ASP A 175 9.19 -4.23 -15.47
CA ASP A 175 9.02 -5.51 -16.17
C ASP A 175 7.57 -5.99 -16.04
N PRO A 176 6.80 -6.00 -17.14
CA PRO A 176 5.38 -6.40 -17.13
C PRO A 176 5.17 -7.89 -16.84
N ARG A 177 6.23 -8.71 -16.84
CA ARG A 177 6.15 -10.16 -16.61
C ARG A 177 6.42 -10.55 -15.16
N LEU A 178 6.95 -9.64 -14.34
CA LEU A 178 7.27 -9.93 -12.95
C LEU A 178 5.97 -10.10 -12.14
N ARG A 179 5.84 -11.21 -11.41
CA ARG A 179 4.60 -11.61 -10.71
C ARG A 179 4.69 -11.48 -9.20
N THR A 180 5.87 -11.28 -8.66
CA THR A 180 6.10 -11.07 -7.22
C THR A 180 6.28 -9.60 -6.93
N GLY A 181 5.64 -9.12 -5.87
CA GLY A 181 5.80 -7.76 -5.39
C GLY A 181 7.19 -7.52 -4.79
N TRP A 182 7.63 -6.26 -4.72
CA TRP A 182 8.93 -5.97 -4.10
C TRP A 182 8.94 -6.26 -2.60
N LEU A 183 7.84 -5.99 -1.89
CA LEU A 183 7.66 -6.39 -0.49
C LEU A 183 7.52 -7.91 -0.36
N GLY A 184 6.82 -8.54 -1.32
CA GLY A 184 6.71 -10.00 -1.36
C GLY A 184 8.07 -10.68 -1.50
N ARG A 185 8.95 -10.17 -2.37
CA ARG A 185 10.32 -10.71 -2.49
C ARG A 185 11.16 -10.45 -1.25
N TYR A 186 11.00 -9.29 -0.60
CA TYR A 186 11.62 -9.04 0.70
C TYR A 186 11.18 -10.08 1.73
N LEU A 187 9.88 -10.34 1.84
CA LEU A 187 9.35 -11.36 2.75
C LEU A 187 9.82 -12.78 2.38
N ASP A 188 9.90 -13.11 1.10
CA ASP A 188 10.49 -14.38 0.63
C ASP A 188 11.97 -14.55 0.99
N HIS A 189 12.69 -13.43 1.24
CA HIS A 189 14.10 -13.41 1.62
C HIS A 189 14.31 -13.53 3.13
N VAL A 190 13.48 -12.86 3.95
CA VAL A 190 13.67 -12.77 5.41
C VAL A 190 12.61 -13.50 6.21
N GLY A 191 11.44 -13.77 5.60
CA GLY A 191 10.27 -14.30 6.28
C GLY A 191 10.34 -15.79 6.58
N THR A 192 9.34 -16.26 7.30
CA THR A 192 9.20 -17.66 7.71
C THR A 192 7.93 -18.28 7.13
N PRO A 193 7.93 -19.60 6.87
CA PRO A 193 6.79 -20.25 6.25
C PRO A 193 5.56 -20.37 7.17
N ASP A 194 5.70 -20.11 8.45
CA ASP A 194 4.69 -20.31 9.49
C ASP A 194 4.10 -19.01 10.06
N ASN A 195 4.53 -17.85 9.56
CA ASN A 195 4.00 -16.53 9.96
C ASN A 195 3.21 -15.84 8.84
N PRO A 196 1.89 -16.03 8.71
CA PRO A 196 1.09 -15.33 7.69
C PRO A 196 0.94 -13.82 7.96
N LEU A 197 1.17 -13.37 9.21
CA LEU A 197 1.10 -11.95 9.58
C LEU A 197 2.34 -11.15 9.21
N GLN A 198 3.42 -11.80 8.75
CA GLN A 198 4.63 -11.09 8.33
C GLN A 198 4.38 -10.10 7.17
N GLY A 199 3.38 -10.38 6.32
CA GLY A 199 2.88 -9.46 5.30
C GLY A 199 1.36 -9.37 5.40
N VAL A 200 0.83 -8.15 5.52
CA VAL A 200 -0.61 -7.92 5.68
C VAL A 200 -1.09 -6.87 4.69
N SER A 201 -2.05 -7.26 3.83
CA SER A 201 -2.83 -6.33 3.04
C SER A 201 -4.11 -5.96 3.79
N LEU A 202 -4.42 -4.68 3.94
CA LEU A 202 -5.62 -4.20 4.64
C LEU A 202 -6.75 -3.76 3.69
N ASP A 203 -6.64 -4.01 2.40
CA ASP A 203 -7.66 -3.67 1.39
C ASP A 203 -8.68 -4.80 1.13
N GLY A 204 -8.67 -5.86 1.94
CA GLY A 204 -9.50 -7.05 1.76
C GLY A 204 -8.97 -8.03 0.70
N ASP A 205 -8.35 -7.52 -0.35
CA ASP A 205 -7.66 -8.30 -1.38
C ASP A 205 -6.14 -8.20 -1.19
N LEU A 206 -5.40 -9.16 -1.73
CA LEU A 206 -3.94 -9.11 -1.68
C LEU A 206 -3.40 -7.93 -2.49
N SER A 207 -2.72 -7.01 -1.83
CA SER A 207 -1.91 -6.01 -2.52
C SER A 207 -0.82 -6.70 -3.34
N PRO A 208 -0.70 -6.42 -4.66
CA PRO A 208 0.32 -7.06 -5.49
C PRO A 208 1.75 -6.75 -5.04
N SER A 209 1.97 -5.66 -4.30
CA SER A 209 3.28 -5.36 -3.70
C SER A 209 3.72 -6.42 -2.69
N LEU A 210 2.76 -7.11 -2.04
CA LEU A 210 2.98 -8.20 -1.08
C LEU A 210 2.95 -9.60 -1.72
N ALA A 211 2.79 -9.71 -3.05
CA ALA A 211 2.73 -11.02 -3.71
C ALA A 211 4.06 -11.77 -3.54
N THR A 212 4.04 -12.86 -2.79
CA THR A 212 5.17 -13.75 -2.48
C THR A 212 5.20 -14.97 -3.40
N ALA A 213 6.36 -15.63 -3.50
CA ALA A 213 6.52 -16.93 -4.12
C ALA A 213 6.66 -18.08 -3.12
N LYS A 214 7.10 -17.80 -1.90
CA LYS A 214 7.53 -18.83 -0.93
C LYS A 214 6.78 -18.77 0.40
N VAL A 215 6.66 -17.59 0.99
CA VAL A 215 6.10 -17.44 2.34
C VAL A 215 4.63 -16.99 2.33
N PRO A 216 3.85 -17.31 3.39
CA PRO A 216 2.47 -16.86 3.47
C PRO A 216 2.38 -15.36 3.82
N VAL A 217 1.33 -14.72 3.32
CA VAL A 217 0.90 -13.37 3.67
C VAL A 217 -0.61 -13.34 3.82
N ALA A 218 -1.13 -12.38 4.59
CA ALA A 218 -2.56 -12.26 4.85
C ALA A 218 -3.18 -11.08 4.08
N ALA A 219 -4.46 -11.21 3.73
CA ALA A 219 -5.29 -10.10 3.27
C ALA A 219 -6.51 -9.98 4.17
N LEU A 220 -6.74 -8.77 4.69
CA LEU A 220 -7.79 -8.44 5.65
C LEU A 220 -8.48 -7.16 5.17
N SER A 221 -9.78 -7.01 5.41
CA SER A 221 -10.45 -5.71 5.20
C SER A 221 -10.22 -4.75 6.37
N GLY A 222 -9.86 -5.32 7.51
CA GLY A 222 -9.53 -4.64 8.77
C GLY A 222 -9.23 -5.69 9.83
N ALA A 223 -8.73 -5.28 10.98
CA ALA A 223 -8.45 -6.20 12.08
C ALA A 223 -9.70 -6.94 12.58
N ALA A 224 -10.85 -6.24 12.54
CA ALA A 224 -12.15 -6.77 12.95
C ALA A 224 -12.84 -7.66 11.89
N ASP A 225 -12.49 -7.49 10.62
CA ASP A 225 -13.23 -8.06 9.49
C ASP A 225 -12.68 -9.41 9.04
N TYR A 226 -11.71 -9.95 9.77
CA TYR A 226 -11.22 -11.30 9.51
C TYR A 226 -12.20 -12.32 10.07
N SER A 227 -13.32 -12.49 9.38
CA SER A 227 -14.35 -13.47 9.73
C SER A 227 -14.55 -14.49 8.62
N PHE A 228 -14.64 -15.77 9.01
CA PHE A 228 -15.28 -16.78 8.18
C PHE A 228 -16.74 -16.88 8.62
N TRP A 229 -17.61 -17.05 7.67
CA TRP A 229 -19.01 -17.37 7.93
C TRP A 229 -19.41 -18.62 7.15
N ALA A 230 -20.23 -19.45 7.78
CA ALA A 230 -20.77 -20.63 7.13
C ALA A 230 -22.15 -20.28 6.55
N PRO A 231 -22.38 -20.37 5.20
CA PRO A 231 -23.66 -20.05 4.62
C PRO A 231 -24.81 -20.82 5.25
N GLY A 232 -25.82 -20.09 5.75
CA GLY A 232 -27.00 -20.67 6.35
C GLY A 232 -26.85 -21.19 7.80
N VAL A 233 -25.75 -20.84 8.47
CA VAL A 233 -25.46 -21.23 9.86
C VAL A 233 -25.04 -19.98 10.64
N TRP A 234 -25.50 -19.84 11.87
CA TRP A 234 -25.24 -18.67 12.71
C TRP A 234 -24.99 -19.07 14.18
N GLY A 235 -24.30 -18.15 14.91
CA GLY A 235 -24.13 -18.23 16.35
C GLY A 235 -23.31 -19.44 16.79
N GLN A 236 -23.72 -20.13 17.85
CA GLN A 236 -22.94 -21.23 18.43
C GLN A 236 -22.68 -22.39 17.47
N VAL A 237 -23.58 -22.63 16.51
CA VAL A 237 -23.41 -23.71 15.52
C VAL A 237 -22.29 -23.35 14.57
N GLU A 238 -22.28 -22.11 14.10
CA GLU A 238 -21.19 -21.57 13.26
C GLU A 238 -19.84 -21.67 13.97
N SER A 239 -19.74 -21.17 15.21
CA SER A 239 -18.51 -21.24 16.00
C SER A 239 -17.98 -22.67 16.13
N ARG A 240 -18.86 -23.62 16.46
CA ARG A 240 -18.48 -25.05 16.54
C ARG A 240 -18.06 -25.65 15.20
N MET A 241 -18.68 -25.23 14.11
CA MET A 241 -18.25 -25.63 12.75
C MET A 241 -16.86 -25.11 12.42
N LEU A 242 -16.58 -23.85 12.72
CA LEU A 242 -15.28 -23.24 12.48
C LEU A 242 -14.19 -23.87 13.35
N GLU A 243 -14.48 -24.17 14.61
CA GLU A 243 -13.59 -24.94 15.49
C GLU A 243 -13.31 -26.36 14.94
N ALA A 244 -14.35 -27.07 14.48
CA ALA A 244 -14.20 -28.37 13.88
C ALA A 244 -13.37 -28.35 12.59
N ILE A 245 -13.56 -27.31 11.74
CA ILE A 245 -12.79 -27.07 10.53
C ILE A 245 -11.31 -26.81 10.89
N GLY A 246 -11.05 -25.97 11.89
CA GLY A 246 -9.70 -25.72 12.41
C GLY A 246 -9.03 -27.01 12.93
N ALA A 247 -9.77 -27.82 13.71
CA ALA A 247 -9.29 -29.10 14.22
C ALA A 247 -8.99 -30.10 13.08
N LEU A 248 -9.84 -30.17 12.06
CA LEU A 248 -9.58 -30.99 10.86
C LEU A 248 -8.34 -30.49 10.10
N GLY A 249 -8.12 -29.20 10.05
CA GLY A 249 -6.93 -28.58 9.47
C GLY A 249 -5.64 -28.98 10.20
N ALA A 250 -5.69 -29.20 11.51
CA ALA A 250 -4.54 -29.63 12.32
C ALA A 250 -4.15 -31.11 12.09
N HIS A 251 -5.01 -31.94 11.50
CA HIS A 251 -4.69 -33.34 11.24
C HIS A 251 -3.69 -33.52 10.10
N ARG A 252 -2.61 -34.23 10.35
CA ARG A 252 -1.61 -34.61 9.34
C ARG A 252 -2.18 -35.70 8.43
N GLY A 253 -2.10 -35.51 7.12
CA GLY A 253 -2.44 -36.51 6.12
C GLY A 253 -1.24 -36.80 5.21
N SER A 254 -1.20 -38.00 4.64
CA SER A 254 -0.13 -38.42 3.71
C SER A 254 -0.30 -37.87 2.28
N ASP A 255 -1.47 -37.37 1.95
CA ASP A 255 -1.73 -36.76 0.63
C ASP A 255 -1.23 -35.30 0.63
N PRO A 256 -0.23 -34.95 -0.22
CA PRO A 256 0.34 -33.60 -0.26
C PRO A 256 -0.68 -32.50 -0.64
N ALA A 257 -1.64 -32.80 -1.52
CA ALA A 257 -2.68 -31.84 -1.90
C ALA A 257 -3.64 -31.56 -0.74
N LEU A 258 -4.01 -32.60 -0.01
CA LEU A 258 -4.87 -32.49 1.17
C LEU A 258 -4.11 -31.86 2.34
N ALA A 259 -2.82 -32.11 2.48
CA ALA A 259 -1.95 -31.46 3.48
C ALA A 259 -1.88 -29.95 3.28
N GLY A 260 -1.74 -29.48 2.05
CA GLY A 260 -1.77 -28.05 1.72
C GLY A 260 -3.12 -27.39 2.08
N ALA A 261 -4.24 -28.00 1.70
CA ALA A 261 -5.57 -27.50 2.04
C ALA A 261 -5.81 -27.45 3.56
N ARG A 262 -5.36 -28.46 4.28
CA ARG A 262 -5.45 -28.51 5.76
C ARG A 262 -4.59 -27.45 6.41
N ALA A 263 -3.35 -27.27 5.95
CA ALA A 263 -2.46 -26.23 6.48
C ALA A 263 -3.09 -24.85 6.36
N VAL A 264 -3.63 -24.53 5.19
CA VAL A 264 -4.31 -23.24 4.97
C VAL A 264 -5.53 -23.08 5.88
N THR A 265 -6.36 -24.12 6.01
CA THR A 265 -7.54 -24.12 6.88
C THR A 265 -7.16 -23.88 8.34
N TYR A 266 -6.12 -24.54 8.82
CA TYR A 266 -5.60 -24.35 10.17
C TYR A 266 -5.07 -22.94 10.40
N GLN A 267 -4.26 -22.42 9.47
CA GLN A 267 -3.71 -21.06 9.53
C GLN A 267 -4.81 -20.00 9.58
N SER A 268 -5.81 -20.14 8.73
CA SER A 268 -6.94 -19.22 8.67
C SER A 268 -7.75 -19.23 10.00
N HIS A 269 -7.96 -20.39 10.58
CA HIS A 269 -8.65 -20.51 11.87
C HIS A 269 -7.83 -19.86 12.99
N ARG A 270 -6.51 -20.10 13.02
CA ARG A 270 -5.61 -19.49 14.02
C ARG A 270 -5.52 -17.97 13.85
N LEU A 271 -5.42 -17.50 12.62
CA LEU A 271 -5.41 -16.08 12.33
C LEU A 271 -6.70 -15.39 12.82
N ARG A 272 -7.87 -16.01 12.60
CA ARG A 272 -9.13 -15.53 13.15
C ARG A 272 -9.07 -15.39 14.68
N GLN A 273 -8.61 -16.44 15.39
CA GLN A 273 -8.50 -16.40 16.86
C GLN A 273 -7.55 -15.29 17.36
N GLN A 274 -6.46 -15.02 16.62
CA GLN A 274 -5.51 -13.98 16.99
C GLN A 274 -6.04 -12.58 16.73
N LEU A 275 -6.91 -12.41 15.73
CA LEU A 275 -7.50 -11.12 15.37
C LEU A 275 -8.82 -10.84 16.09
N GLU A 276 -9.48 -11.86 16.69
CA GLU A 276 -10.74 -11.69 17.44
C GLU A 276 -10.68 -10.60 18.54
N PRO A 277 -9.55 -10.39 19.27
CA PRO A 277 -9.45 -9.32 20.25
C PRO A 277 -9.45 -7.91 19.64
N PHE A 278 -9.29 -7.77 18.33
CA PHE A 278 -9.24 -6.50 17.62
C PHE A 278 -10.56 -6.22 16.89
N ASP A 279 -11.70 -6.48 17.53
CA ASP A 279 -12.99 -6.05 17.03
C ASP A 279 -13.14 -4.51 17.03
N ASP A 280 -14.31 -3.98 16.73
CA ASP A 280 -14.54 -2.55 16.42
C ASP A 280 -14.07 -1.51 17.45
N ASN A 281 -13.58 -1.93 18.60
CA ASN A 281 -13.11 -1.03 19.67
C ASN A 281 -11.62 -1.28 19.98
N PHE A 282 -10.74 -0.76 19.15
CA PHE A 282 -9.28 -0.92 19.30
C PHE A 282 -8.66 -0.14 20.45
N GLY A 283 -9.42 0.64 21.19
CA GLY A 283 -8.91 1.42 22.32
C GLY A 283 -7.74 2.33 21.92
N SER A 284 -7.86 3.09 20.83
CA SER A 284 -6.81 4.02 20.43
C SER A 284 -6.66 5.15 21.45
N PRO A 285 -5.44 5.46 21.89
CA PRO A 285 -5.16 6.61 22.76
C PRO A 285 -5.31 7.96 22.04
N VAL A 286 -5.52 7.93 20.71
CA VAL A 286 -5.62 9.11 19.85
C VAL A 286 -6.93 9.07 19.07
N ALA A 287 -7.56 10.23 18.90
CA ALA A 287 -8.72 10.35 18.04
C ALA A 287 -8.30 10.30 16.56
N TYR A 288 -8.96 9.45 15.79
CA TYR A 288 -8.87 9.42 14.34
C TYR A 288 -10.03 10.19 13.70
N PRO A 289 -9.89 10.70 12.48
CA PRO A 289 -10.99 11.30 11.76
C PRO A 289 -12.19 10.34 11.66
N THR A 290 -13.40 10.87 11.81
CA THR A 290 -14.63 10.11 11.58
C THR A 290 -14.92 10.11 10.08
N SER A 291 -15.07 8.94 9.48
CA SER A 291 -15.39 8.76 8.07
C SER A 291 -16.19 7.48 7.87
N GLU A 292 -17.02 7.44 6.83
CA GLU A 292 -17.64 6.20 6.33
C GLU A 292 -16.62 5.30 5.63
N ASP A 293 -15.49 5.87 5.20
CA ASP A 293 -14.36 5.11 4.65
C ASP A 293 -13.59 4.38 5.75
N GLY A 294 -13.11 3.19 5.42
CA GLY A 294 -12.40 2.32 6.36
C GLY A 294 -10.97 2.78 6.69
N PHE A 295 -10.36 3.69 5.92
CA PHE A 295 -8.94 4.03 6.03
C PHE A 295 -8.50 4.50 7.43
N PRO A 296 -9.21 5.43 8.12
CA PRO A 296 -8.85 5.79 9.49
C PRO A 296 -8.95 4.61 10.46
N LYS A 297 -9.98 3.78 10.32
CA LYS A 297 -10.20 2.59 11.16
C LYS A 297 -9.13 1.52 10.91
N GLN A 298 -8.71 1.32 9.65
CA GLN A 298 -7.64 0.39 9.29
C GLN A 298 -6.32 0.79 9.95
N LEU A 299 -5.94 2.08 9.93
CA LEU A 299 -4.70 2.54 10.57
C LEU A 299 -4.78 2.50 12.09
N ALA A 300 -5.94 2.79 12.70
CA ALA A 300 -6.15 2.62 14.13
C ALA A 300 -6.03 1.14 14.55
N GLY A 301 -6.65 0.25 13.81
CA GLY A 301 -6.54 -1.20 14.01
C GLY A 301 -5.11 -1.71 13.82
N LEU A 302 -4.39 -1.21 12.82
CA LEU A 302 -2.98 -1.53 12.60
C LEU A 302 -2.12 -1.09 13.80
N ALA A 303 -2.31 0.12 14.31
CA ALA A 303 -1.59 0.59 15.50
C ALA A 303 -1.86 -0.30 16.74
N ALA A 304 -3.10 -0.76 16.90
CA ALA A 304 -3.48 -1.67 17.98
C ALA A 304 -2.82 -3.06 17.81
N MET A 305 -2.84 -3.63 16.62
CA MET A 305 -2.20 -4.91 16.30
C MET A 305 -0.68 -4.87 16.53
N LEU A 306 -0.03 -3.79 16.10
CA LEU A 306 1.40 -3.54 16.35
C LEU A 306 1.69 -3.37 17.85
N GLY A 307 0.79 -2.67 18.57
CA GLY A 307 0.88 -2.48 20.02
C GLY A 307 0.73 -3.77 20.81
N ALA A 308 -0.02 -4.73 20.30
CA ALA A 308 -0.14 -6.08 20.86
C ALA A 308 1.05 -6.99 20.52
N GLY A 309 2.00 -6.52 19.72
CA GLY A 309 3.22 -7.26 19.39
C GLY A 309 3.03 -8.31 18.29
N LEU A 310 1.99 -8.21 17.47
CA LEU A 310 1.83 -9.14 16.35
C LEU A 310 3.05 -9.09 15.41
N PRO A 311 3.51 -10.25 14.90
CA PRO A 311 4.78 -10.38 14.19
C PRO A 311 4.66 -9.92 12.73
N MET A 312 4.42 -8.62 12.52
CA MET A 312 4.24 -7.98 11.22
C MET A 312 5.52 -7.28 10.76
N HIS A 313 5.88 -7.44 9.48
CA HIS A 313 7.02 -6.79 8.84
C HIS A 313 6.58 -5.77 7.78
N CYS A 314 5.67 -6.17 6.88
CA CYS A 314 5.22 -5.34 5.78
C CYS A 314 3.70 -5.26 5.75
N ILE A 315 3.17 -4.05 5.68
CA ILE A 315 1.75 -3.78 5.55
C ILE A 315 1.51 -2.98 4.28
N ALA A 316 0.44 -3.30 3.55
CA ALA A 316 0.02 -2.54 2.37
C ALA A 316 -1.47 -2.23 2.46
N LEU A 317 -1.83 -0.98 2.15
CA LEU A 317 -3.21 -0.52 2.06
C LEU A 317 -3.30 0.70 1.15
N SER A 318 -4.53 1.01 0.71
CA SER A 318 -4.84 2.20 -0.07
C SER A 318 -5.28 3.35 0.84
N ALA A 319 -4.87 4.57 0.52
CA ALA A 319 -5.37 5.77 1.17
C ALA A 319 -6.80 6.07 0.71
N TYR A 320 -7.52 6.86 1.51
CA TYR A 320 -8.81 7.40 1.11
C TYR A 320 -8.67 8.40 -0.03
N GLY A 321 -9.68 8.40 -0.87
CA GLY A 321 -9.84 9.36 -1.95
C GLY A 321 -9.55 8.76 -3.31
N MET A 322 -10.09 9.42 -4.31
CA MET A 322 -9.76 9.15 -5.71
C MET A 322 -8.88 10.29 -6.21
N TYR A 323 -7.60 10.01 -6.38
CA TYR A 323 -6.65 10.99 -6.91
C TYR A 323 -6.67 11.04 -8.44
N ASP A 324 -7.48 10.21 -9.09
CA ASP A 324 -7.76 10.27 -10.53
C ASP A 324 -8.77 11.39 -10.84
N THR A 325 -8.27 12.63 -10.77
CA THR A 325 -9.05 13.85 -10.81
C THR A 325 -9.10 14.49 -12.20
N HIS A 326 -9.67 13.77 -13.18
CA HIS A 326 -9.88 14.30 -14.54
C HIS A 326 -10.95 15.41 -14.61
N SER A 327 -11.81 15.53 -13.59
CA SER A 327 -12.82 16.58 -13.47
C SER A 327 -13.06 16.96 -12.02
N ASP A 328 -13.54 18.17 -11.78
CA ASP A 328 -13.92 18.67 -10.44
C ASP A 328 -12.81 18.45 -9.40
N GLN A 329 -11.56 18.60 -9.84
CA GLN A 329 -10.37 18.29 -9.02
C GLN A 329 -10.31 19.08 -7.71
N PRO A 330 -10.62 20.40 -7.64
CA PRO A 330 -10.40 21.16 -6.41
C PRO A 330 -11.06 20.55 -5.18
N ASP A 331 -12.36 20.23 -5.27
CA ASP A 331 -13.14 19.71 -4.15
C ASP A 331 -12.78 18.25 -3.85
N ARG A 332 -12.69 17.41 -4.88
CA ARG A 332 -12.38 15.98 -4.73
C ARG A 332 -10.99 15.75 -4.15
N LEU A 333 -10.00 16.50 -4.65
CA LEU A 333 -8.63 16.41 -4.13
C LEU A 333 -8.55 16.94 -2.70
N ALA A 334 -9.20 18.05 -2.40
CA ALA A 334 -9.17 18.65 -1.05
C ALA A 334 -9.79 17.72 -0.01
N GLU A 335 -10.90 17.05 -0.32
CA GLU A 335 -11.57 16.10 0.56
C GLU A 335 -10.66 14.88 0.82
N GLY A 336 -10.18 14.21 -0.23
CA GLY A 336 -9.32 13.04 -0.12
C GLY A 336 -8.00 13.35 0.61
N LEU A 337 -7.38 14.47 0.24
CA LEU A 337 -6.12 14.91 0.84
C LEU A 337 -6.29 15.24 2.32
N LYS A 338 -7.40 15.92 2.70
CA LYS A 338 -7.66 16.25 4.10
C LYS A 338 -7.80 15.00 4.96
N LEU A 339 -8.63 14.04 4.55
CA LEU A 339 -8.82 12.82 5.32
C LEU A 339 -7.54 11.99 5.40
N THR A 340 -6.81 11.84 4.29
CA THR A 340 -5.53 11.15 4.27
C THR A 340 -4.51 11.83 5.17
N SER A 341 -4.36 13.14 5.06
CA SER A 341 -3.43 13.95 5.86
C SER A 341 -3.72 13.84 7.37
N ASP A 342 -4.97 14.01 7.77
CA ASP A 342 -5.38 13.96 9.18
C ASP A 342 -5.24 12.55 9.76
N THR A 343 -5.56 11.52 8.96
CA THR A 343 -5.41 10.12 9.37
C THR A 343 -3.94 9.74 9.57
N LEU A 344 -3.04 10.19 8.69
CA LEU A 344 -1.60 9.96 8.83
C LEU A 344 -1.02 10.63 10.07
N LEU A 345 -1.47 11.85 10.39
CA LEU A 345 -1.08 12.52 11.64
C LEU A 345 -1.57 11.72 12.85
N SER A 346 -2.83 11.30 12.87
CA SER A 346 -3.39 10.49 13.96
C SER A 346 -2.64 9.17 14.11
N PHE A 347 -2.30 8.50 13.02
CA PHE A 347 -1.53 7.26 13.05
C PHE A 347 -0.13 7.47 13.64
N GLN A 348 0.58 8.51 13.24
CA GLN A 348 1.89 8.84 13.82
C GLN A 348 1.78 9.12 15.33
N ARG A 349 0.75 9.85 15.77
CA ARG A 349 0.49 10.13 17.19
C ARG A 349 0.14 8.88 17.99
N ASP A 350 -0.63 7.97 17.40
CA ASP A 350 -0.99 6.69 18.01
C ASP A 350 0.26 5.81 18.19
N LEU A 351 1.11 5.72 17.18
CA LEU A 351 2.40 5.03 17.29
C LEU A 351 3.31 5.64 18.35
N GLU A 352 3.33 6.97 18.48
CA GLU A 352 4.08 7.67 19.54
C GLU A 352 3.53 7.35 20.93
N ALA A 353 2.21 7.41 21.11
CA ALA A 353 1.56 7.11 22.38
C ALA A 353 1.78 5.65 22.83
N ARG A 354 1.90 4.72 21.86
CA ARG A 354 2.19 3.29 22.13
C ARG A 354 3.69 2.99 22.25
N GLY A 355 4.59 3.96 22.04
CA GLY A 355 6.05 3.74 22.05
C GLY A 355 6.58 3.01 20.81
N LEU A 356 5.82 2.96 19.72
CA LEU A 356 6.13 2.22 18.49
C LEU A 356 6.74 3.09 17.39
N ALA A 357 6.73 4.40 17.53
CA ALA A 357 7.07 5.35 16.47
C ALA A 357 8.49 5.19 15.89
N ASN A 358 9.42 4.62 16.64
CA ASN A 358 10.78 4.33 16.18
C ASN A 358 10.89 3.01 15.39
N ARG A 359 9.83 2.19 15.38
CA ARG A 359 9.78 0.88 14.73
C ARG A 359 9.01 0.89 13.42
N VAL A 360 8.28 1.96 13.11
CA VAL A 360 7.40 2.04 11.94
C VAL A 360 7.88 3.12 11.00
N LEU A 361 8.08 2.74 9.74
CA LEU A 361 8.27 3.64 8.60
C LEU A 361 7.03 3.51 7.69
N THR A 362 6.45 4.64 7.33
CA THR A 362 5.35 4.67 6.36
C THR A 362 5.85 5.28 5.05
N LEU A 363 5.67 4.55 3.95
CA LEU A 363 5.90 5.00 2.58
C LEU A 363 4.54 5.29 1.93
N VAL A 364 4.30 6.54 1.54
CA VAL A 364 3.10 6.96 0.80
C VAL A 364 3.49 7.25 -0.64
N TRP A 365 2.79 6.65 -1.60
CA TRP A 365 3.14 6.71 -3.01
C TRP A 365 1.91 6.68 -3.91
N SER A 366 2.09 7.14 -5.14
CA SER A 366 1.12 7.05 -6.22
C SER A 366 1.82 6.52 -7.48
N GLU A 367 1.09 5.95 -8.41
CA GLU A 367 1.64 5.26 -9.57
C GLU A 367 2.27 6.19 -10.62
N PHE A 368 1.84 7.45 -10.64
CA PHE A 368 2.41 8.56 -11.42
C PHE A 368 1.91 9.89 -10.86
N GLY A 369 2.28 11.00 -11.49
CA GLY A 369 1.75 12.34 -11.22
C GLY A 369 0.73 12.78 -12.26
N ARG A 370 0.39 14.07 -12.25
CA ARG A 370 -0.53 14.70 -13.19
C ARG A 370 0.20 15.65 -14.11
N ARG A 371 -0.35 15.90 -15.30
CA ARG A 371 0.17 16.93 -16.22
C ARG A 371 0.27 18.28 -15.54
N ALA A 372 1.28 19.05 -15.93
CA ALA A 372 1.41 20.41 -15.41
C ALA A 372 0.25 21.30 -15.84
N GLU A 373 -0.31 21.08 -17.02
CA GLU A 373 -1.45 21.81 -17.58
C GLU A 373 -2.78 21.22 -17.09
N GLU A 374 -3.73 22.07 -16.73
CA GLU A 374 -5.11 21.66 -16.46
C GLU A 374 -5.84 21.28 -17.76
N ASN A 375 -6.84 20.40 -17.66
CA ASN A 375 -7.67 20.04 -18.79
C ASN A 375 -8.95 20.89 -18.87
N GLY A 376 -9.77 20.66 -19.90
CA GLY A 376 -11.00 21.41 -20.11
C GLY A 376 -12.17 21.09 -19.17
N SER A 377 -11.96 20.16 -18.21
CA SER A 377 -13.00 19.67 -17.29
C SER A 377 -12.72 20.02 -15.82
N ASP A 378 -11.94 21.08 -15.57
CA ASP A 378 -11.51 21.50 -14.24
C ASP A 378 -10.76 20.38 -13.47
N GLY A 379 -9.93 19.66 -14.19
CA GLY A 379 -9.10 18.57 -13.70
C GLY A 379 -7.76 18.51 -14.41
N THR A 380 -7.06 17.38 -14.26
CA THR A 380 -5.75 17.14 -14.88
C THR A 380 -5.69 15.74 -15.49
N ASP A 381 -4.98 15.60 -16.61
CA ASP A 381 -4.71 14.32 -17.23
C ASP A 381 -3.49 13.63 -16.61
N HIS A 382 -3.28 12.35 -16.92
CA HIS A 382 -2.16 11.56 -16.42
C HIS A 382 -0.82 12.19 -16.84
N GLY A 383 0.12 12.21 -15.91
CA GLY A 383 1.46 12.74 -16.11
C GLY A 383 2.54 11.72 -15.75
N ALA A 384 3.75 12.20 -15.49
CA ALA A 384 4.90 11.33 -15.20
C ALA A 384 5.30 11.35 -13.72
N ALA A 385 6.09 12.32 -13.27
CA ALA A 385 6.50 12.39 -11.87
C ALA A 385 5.38 12.86 -10.96
N GLY A 386 5.19 12.14 -9.85
CA GLY A 386 4.23 12.43 -8.79
C GLY A 386 4.90 12.89 -7.51
N ILE A 387 4.11 12.97 -6.45
CA ILE A 387 4.59 13.24 -5.09
C ILE A 387 4.58 11.95 -4.27
N GLY A 388 5.55 11.81 -3.36
CA GLY A 388 5.60 10.73 -2.39
C GLY A 388 6.05 11.21 -1.03
N PHE A 389 5.83 10.39 0.00
CA PHE A 389 6.22 10.73 1.37
C PHE A 389 6.84 9.55 2.09
N LEU A 390 7.80 9.85 2.97
CA LEU A 390 8.28 8.92 3.99
C LEU A 390 7.96 9.52 5.36
N MET A 391 7.20 8.81 6.18
CA MET A 391 6.75 9.27 7.48
C MET A 391 7.25 8.33 8.60
N GLY A 392 7.66 8.89 9.71
CA GLY A 392 8.10 8.17 10.90
C GLY A 392 9.03 8.99 11.77
N SER A 393 9.28 8.55 13.01
CA SER A 393 10.13 9.29 13.95
C SER A 393 11.61 9.28 13.60
N ARG A 394 12.06 8.34 12.76
CA ARG A 394 13.47 8.19 12.36
C ARG A 394 13.77 8.71 10.95
N VAL A 395 12.75 9.17 10.20
CA VAL A 395 12.97 9.71 8.85
C VAL A 395 13.82 10.97 8.92
N ARG A 396 14.49 11.28 7.82
CA ARG A 396 15.28 12.49 7.70
C ARG A 396 14.46 13.77 7.96
N GLY A 397 13.17 13.74 7.58
CA GLY A 397 12.23 14.83 7.83
C GLY A 397 12.47 16.06 6.95
N THR A 398 13.09 15.86 5.79
CA THR A 398 13.43 16.93 4.83
C THR A 398 12.98 16.54 3.44
N MET A 399 13.03 17.49 2.50
CA MET A 399 12.82 17.19 1.09
C MET A 399 13.91 16.23 0.56
N ILE A 400 13.50 15.24 -0.19
CA ILE A 400 14.36 14.25 -0.86
C ILE A 400 14.22 14.46 -2.37
N GLY A 401 15.34 14.70 -3.04
CA GLY A 401 15.34 15.20 -4.40
C GLY A 401 15.09 16.71 -4.45
N GLU A 402 14.53 17.19 -5.55
CA GLU A 402 14.22 18.60 -5.74
C GLU A 402 12.92 18.79 -6.53
N PHE A 403 12.29 19.94 -6.39
CA PHE A 403 11.24 20.36 -7.29
C PHE A 403 11.88 20.89 -8.60
N PRO A 404 11.65 20.25 -9.75
CA PRO A 404 12.37 20.60 -10.99
C PRO A 404 11.97 21.95 -11.58
N GLY A 405 10.87 22.57 -11.06
CA GLY A 405 10.29 23.79 -11.60
C GLY A 405 9.44 23.53 -12.85
N LEU A 406 8.74 24.54 -13.30
CA LEU A 406 7.90 24.46 -14.50
C LEU A 406 8.63 25.00 -15.75
N THR A 407 9.69 25.79 -15.57
CA THR A 407 10.54 26.24 -16.67
C THR A 407 11.75 25.31 -16.78
N GLY A 408 11.79 24.49 -17.84
CA GLY A 408 12.83 23.48 -18.07
C GLY A 408 12.67 22.18 -17.26
N GLY A 409 11.79 22.15 -16.28
CA GLY A 409 11.47 20.97 -15.46
C GLY A 409 10.37 20.08 -16.03
N LEU A 410 9.80 20.43 -17.18
CA LEU A 410 8.83 19.62 -17.90
C LEU A 410 9.51 18.84 -19.04
N ASP A 411 8.99 17.66 -19.35
CA ASP A 411 9.37 16.89 -20.54
C ASP A 411 8.68 17.44 -21.81
N GLU A 412 8.89 16.76 -22.95
CA GLU A 412 8.34 17.19 -24.26
C GLU A 412 6.81 17.11 -24.31
N ASP A 413 6.21 16.25 -23.47
CA ASP A 413 4.77 16.06 -23.36
C ASP A 413 4.11 16.98 -22.30
N GLY A 414 4.89 17.83 -21.62
CA GLY A 414 4.42 18.73 -20.57
C GLY A 414 4.26 18.09 -19.19
N ASN A 415 4.84 16.93 -18.96
CA ASN A 415 4.84 16.26 -17.66
C ASN A 415 6.00 16.76 -16.80
N LEU A 416 5.80 16.75 -15.48
CA LEU A 416 6.87 17.03 -14.53
C LEU A 416 7.94 15.93 -14.61
N LYS A 417 9.22 16.34 -14.77
CA LYS A 417 10.36 15.41 -14.78
C LYS A 417 10.62 14.84 -13.41
N ALA A 418 10.85 13.53 -13.33
CA ALA A 418 11.27 12.90 -12.08
C ALA A 418 12.69 13.32 -11.70
N THR A 419 12.87 13.76 -10.45
CA THR A 419 14.17 14.05 -9.85
C THR A 419 14.67 12.92 -8.97
N VAL A 420 13.77 12.01 -8.58
CA VAL A 420 14.08 10.78 -7.84
C VAL A 420 13.40 9.61 -8.52
N ASP A 421 14.18 8.56 -8.81
CA ASP A 421 13.62 7.28 -9.26
C ASP A 421 13.04 6.53 -8.05
N TYR A 422 11.79 6.06 -8.15
CA TYR A 422 11.14 5.34 -7.05
C TYR A 422 11.91 4.09 -6.60
N ARG A 423 12.65 3.44 -7.52
CA ARG A 423 13.49 2.27 -7.21
C ARG A 423 14.71 2.65 -6.37
N SER A 424 15.20 3.89 -6.49
CA SER A 424 16.20 4.45 -5.57
C SER A 424 15.66 4.58 -4.15
N VAL A 425 14.39 4.97 -4.01
CA VAL A 425 13.70 5.00 -2.71
C VAL A 425 13.56 3.60 -2.15
N TYR A 426 13.11 2.62 -2.96
CA TYR A 426 12.97 1.22 -2.52
C TYR A 426 14.31 0.61 -2.08
N CYS A 427 15.37 0.83 -2.85
CA CYS A 427 16.72 0.39 -2.46
C CYS A 427 17.14 1.02 -1.12
N SER A 428 16.86 2.31 -0.92
CA SER A 428 17.18 3.00 0.34
C SER A 428 16.36 2.47 1.52
N VAL A 429 15.06 2.20 1.32
CA VAL A 429 14.19 1.60 2.34
C VAL A 429 14.70 0.20 2.73
N LEU A 430 15.05 -0.63 1.74
CA LEU A 430 15.58 -1.97 2.00
C LEU A 430 16.88 -1.92 2.80
N GLU A 431 17.81 -1.05 2.42
CA GLU A 431 19.15 -1.04 3.04
C GLU A 431 19.19 -0.25 4.34
N GLN A 432 18.56 0.94 4.41
CA GLN A 432 18.65 1.82 5.57
C GLN A 432 17.62 1.47 6.66
N TRP A 433 16.43 1.00 6.27
CA TRP A 433 15.35 0.69 7.22
C TRP A 433 15.19 -0.79 7.50
N LEU A 434 15.15 -1.63 6.46
CA LEU A 434 14.90 -3.06 6.58
C LEU A 434 16.17 -3.89 6.74
N GLY A 435 17.35 -3.27 6.62
CA GLY A 435 18.66 -3.93 6.83
C GLY A 435 18.96 -5.04 5.82
N THR A 436 18.39 -4.99 4.62
CA THR A 436 18.52 -6.01 3.59
C THR A 436 19.17 -5.42 2.33
N ASP A 437 20.11 -6.15 1.73
CA ASP A 437 20.70 -5.73 0.45
C ASP A 437 19.63 -5.64 -0.63
N ALA A 438 19.50 -4.45 -1.21
CA ALA A 438 18.53 -4.19 -2.25
C ALA A 438 18.73 -5.08 -3.49
N ALA A 439 19.96 -5.55 -3.76
CA ALA A 439 20.26 -6.41 -4.90
C ALA A 439 19.54 -7.77 -4.84
N ALA A 440 19.20 -8.23 -3.65
CA ALA A 440 18.42 -9.46 -3.46
C ALA A 440 16.92 -9.29 -3.85
N ILE A 441 16.42 -8.04 -3.86
CA ILE A 441 14.98 -7.74 -3.93
C ILE A 441 14.61 -6.97 -5.19
N VAL A 442 15.34 -5.88 -5.50
CA VAL A 442 15.06 -4.97 -6.62
C VAL A 442 15.89 -5.38 -7.84
N PRO A 443 15.26 -5.77 -8.96
CA PRO A 443 15.99 -6.07 -10.17
C PRO A 443 16.86 -4.89 -10.61
N ARG A 444 18.13 -5.16 -10.91
CA ARG A 444 19.11 -4.14 -11.32
C ARG A 444 19.36 -3.05 -10.26
N ALA A 445 19.28 -3.36 -8.96
CA ALA A 445 19.44 -2.42 -7.86
C ALA A 445 20.74 -1.58 -7.94
N ALA A 446 21.81 -2.10 -8.54
CA ALA A 446 23.07 -1.39 -8.75
C ALA A 446 22.94 -0.20 -9.72
N SER A 447 21.89 -0.14 -10.56
CA SER A 447 21.63 0.96 -11.47
C SER A 447 20.91 2.14 -10.81
N PHE A 448 20.45 1.98 -9.56
CA PHE A 448 19.70 3.01 -8.85
C PHE A 448 20.54 3.59 -7.72
N GLY A 449 20.57 4.92 -7.65
CA GLY A 449 21.20 5.63 -6.54
C GLY A 449 20.53 5.31 -5.20
N ARG A 450 21.15 5.76 -4.12
CA ARG A 450 20.55 5.72 -2.77
C ARG A 450 20.26 7.15 -2.32
N VAL A 451 19.07 7.33 -1.78
CA VAL A 451 18.66 8.61 -1.18
C VAL A 451 18.73 8.50 0.35
N PRO A 452 19.17 9.55 1.05
CA PRO A 452 19.20 9.52 2.51
C PRO A 452 17.78 9.63 3.05
N ILE A 453 17.24 8.54 3.62
CA ILE A 453 15.87 8.51 4.13
C ILE A 453 15.80 8.64 5.66
N LEU A 454 16.87 8.30 6.36
CA LEU A 454 16.95 8.35 7.83
C LEU A 454 17.86 9.50 8.31
N ARG A 455 17.65 9.89 9.59
CA ARG A 455 18.53 10.83 10.31
C ARG A 455 19.86 10.19 10.68
#